data_bd5d7a94f2c1487ac16aa26acf563b01
#
_entry.id   bd5d7a94f2c1487ac16aa26acf563b01
#
_cell.length_a   1.000
_cell.length_b   1.000
_cell.length_c   1.000
_cell.angle_alpha   90.00
_cell.angle_beta   90.00
_cell.angle_gamma   90.00
#
_symmetry.space_group_name_H-M   'P 1'
#
loop_
_entity.id
_entity.type
_entity.pdbx_description
1 polymer ?
#
loop_
_entity_poly.entity_id
_entity_poly.type
_entity_poly.pdbx_seq_one_letter_code
_entity_poly.pdbx_strand_id
1 'polypeptide(L)'
;MAALRVCARQGEASARLTRSIRTAKVPGLGACVQTFLGWIDGDPSHEAAVLRALGASGQQDAREELGLGSLRDSFADTFFPGLSTIQTRARYFFFVQWCCELAARRSAEDGILTALHRHEVELISALSHLGQGKGVIGIDSQDRLRRMPSDIYWSGLMRLGMRQAEGSPVHWARGVVAARETERQSPGREGEAAIESTFGFDSDRPRMPDNFPNLPALDFGLTTDEARTLRRRLAGACADRDGRLHQHNLMSVFMTHRRALPRGMSLWDHPMVPALQSETQQLLQLARAFTEVMYGAGILYRRTVARLSLPEGGQLDRYEGYAAGLQDWANALRPADVHLVLDHIDEAGRLGFATRHTISPETLAFVKAWAALCRAGPDLPASEAAAELVSRREVALKGRAGTSRIRLASARSRWRGGEAQRLDYRWGTAHQYLNDLASVR
;
A
#
# COMPACT_ATOMS: atom_id res chain seq x y z
N MET A 1 -1.90 37.70 -5.44
CA MET A 1 -1.92 38.01 -4.00
C MET A 1 -3.36 38.31 -3.60
N ALA A 2 -4.05 37.42 -2.94
CA ALA A 2 -5.32 37.69 -2.26
C ALA A 2 -5.40 36.72 -1.08
N ALA A 3 -5.39 37.27 0.12
CA ALA A 3 -5.37 36.60 1.39
C ALA A 3 -6.75 36.02 1.72
N LEU A 4 -6.81 34.75 2.08
CA LEU A 4 -7.95 34.14 2.73
C LEU A 4 -7.98 34.55 4.20
N ARG A 5 -8.95 35.36 4.59
CA ARG A 5 -9.32 35.59 5.99
C ARG A 5 -10.39 34.60 6.41
N VAL A 6 -10.08 33.77 7.39
CA VAL A 6 -11.04 32.94 8.13
C VAL A 6 -11.66 33.84 9.20
N CYS A 7 -12.97 34.00 9.16
CA CYS A 7 -13.76 34.58 10.26
C CYS A 7 -14.57 33.46 10.92
N ALA A 8 -14.21 33.14 12.16
CA ALA A 8 -15.05 32.37 13.05
C ALA A 8 -16.06 33.31 13.74
N ARG A 9 -17.36 33.01 13.64
CA ARG A 9 -18.37 33.47 14.58
C ARG A 9 -19.34 32.35 14.90
N GLN A 10 -19.45 32.08 16.17
CA GLN A 10 -20.46 31.21 16.78
C GLN A 10 -21.81 31.92 16.84
N GLY A 11 -22.88 31.15 16.76
CA GLY A 11 -24.19 31.55 17.29
C GLY A 11 -25.35 31.34 16.35
N GLU A 12 -26.15 30.32 16.67
CA GLU A 12 -27.62 30.21 16.50
C GLU A 12 -28.32 30.70 15.23
N ALA A 13 -28.91 29.79 14.49
CA ALA A 13 -30.33 29.72 14.16
C ALA A 13 -30.58 28.79 12.95
N SER A 14 -31.46 27.84 13.19
CA SER A 14 -32.14 27.04 12.17
C SER A 14 -32.86 27.91 11.18
N ALA A 15 -32.51 27.88 9.90
CA ALA A 15 -33.37 28.38 8.82
C ALA A 15 -33.08 27.64 7.52
N ARG A 16 -34.07 26.93 7.02
CA ARG A 16 -34.12 26.34 5.67
C ARG A 16 -33.80 27.40 4.61
N LEU A 17 -32.81 27.17 3.80
CA LEU A 17 -32.57 27.94 2.59
C LEU A 17 -32.19 27.00 1.44
N THR A 18 -33.24 26.65 0.69
CA THR A 18 -33.10 26.24 -0.72
C THR A 18 -32.51 27.41 -1.50
N ARG A 19 -31.30 27.34 -1.98
CA ARG A 19 -30.70 28.30 -2.91
C ARG A 19 -30.41 27.71 -4.26
N SER A 20 -31.06 28.27 -5.23
CA SER A 20 -30.92 28.17 -6.67
C SER A 20 -29.46 28.22 -7.14
N ILE A 21 -29.10 27.27 -7.98
CA ILE A 21 -27.82 27.20 -8.70
C ILE A 21 -27.85 28.23 -9.81
N ARG A 22 -26.97 29.24 -9.76
CA ARG A 22 -26.68 30.12 -10.91
C ARG A 22 -25.42 29.59 -11.60
N THR A 23 -25.58 29.17 -12.84
CA THR A 23 -24.49 28.86 -13.74
C THR A 23 -23.88 30.12 -14.32
N ALA A 24 -22.63 30.43 -14.08
CA ALA A 24 -21.89 31.47 -14.78
C ALA A 24 -21.26 30.89 -16.05
N LYS A 25 -21.63 31.40 -17.21
CA LYS A 25 -21.03 31.08 -18.51
C LYS A 25 -19.83 32.00 -18.72
N VAL A 26 -18.63 31.44 -18.88
CA VAL A 26 -17.46 32.17 -19.37
C VAL A 26 -17.35 31.93 -20.88
N PRO A 27 -17.31 32.95 -21.73
CA PRO A 27 -17.22 32.79 -23.18
C PRO A 27 -15.76 32.44 -23.57
N GLY A 28 -15.54 31.37 -24.31
CA GLY A 28 -14.34 31.16 -25.07
C GLY A 28 -13.57 29.87 -24.93
N LEU A 29 -14.09 28.83 -24.24
CA LEU A 29 -13.45 27.51 -24.22
C LEU A 29 -14.53 26.42 -24.35
N GLY A 30 -14.49 25.71 -25.46
CA GLY A 30 -15.45 24.66 -25.83
C GLY A 30 -15.23 23.33 -25.09
N ALA A 31 -15.18 23.37 -23.76
CA ALA A 31 -15.33 22.19 -22.92
C ALA A 31 -15.99 22.62 -21.61
N CYS A 32 -17.16 22.04 -21.32
CA CYS A 32 -17.91 22.32 -20.11
C CYS A 32 -17.17 21.68 -18.92
N VAL A 33 -16.36 22.44 -18.20
CA VAL A 33 -15.81 22.02 -16.91
C VAL A 33 -16.89 22.24 -15.86
N GLN A 34 -17.58 21.18 -15.46
CA GLN A 34 -18.47 21.23 -14.30
C GLN A 34 -17.61 21.28 -13.03
N THR A 35 -17.54 22.47 -12.43
CA THR A 35 -16.93 22.65 -11.10
C THR A 35 -18.02 22.39 -10.06
N PHE A 36 -17.90 21.29 -9.33
CA PHE A 36 -18.74 21.02 -8.16
C PHE A 36 -18.11 21.68 -6.94
N LEU A 37 -18.75 22.71 -6.41
CA LEU A 37 -18.51 23.23 -5.06
C LEU A 37 -19.42 22.45 -4.10
N GLY A 38 -18.89 21.40 -3.49
CA GLY A 38 -19.53 20.71 -2.37
C GLY A 38 -19.12 21.37 -1.06
N TRP A 39 -20.07 21.69 -0.19
CA TRP A 39 -19.79 21.99 1.21
C TRP A 39 -19.39 20.69 1.89
N ILE A 40 -18.18 20.66 2.45
CA ILE A 40 -17.81 19.62 3.39
C ILE A 40 -18.44 20.02 4.71
N ASP A 41 -19.52 19.35 5.09
CA ASP A 41 -19.99 19.41 6.47
C ASP A 41 -18.83 18.92 7.35
N GLY A 42 -18.35 19.82 8.20
CA GLY A 42 -17.26 19.53 9.12
C GLY A 42 -17.72 18.54 10.19
N ASP A 43 -17.78 17.26 9.84
CA ASP A 43 -17.92 16.19 10.81
C ASP A 43 -16.56 16.03 11.54
N PRO A 44 -16.51 16.32 12.87
CA PRO A 44 -15.26 16.19 13.65
C PRO A 44 -14.65 14.80 13.56
N SER A 45 -15.45 13.77 13.29
CA SER A 45 -14.97 12.41 13.07
C SER A 45 -14.26 12.26 11.73
N HIS A 46 -14.71 12.98 10.71
CA HIS A 46 -14.06 13.03 9.39
C HIS A 46 -12.75 13.82 9.43
N GLU A 47 -12.75 14.96 10.10
CA GLU A 47 -11.55 15.77 10.32
C GLU A 47 -10.49 14.98 11.12
N ALA A 48 -10.90 14.27 12.17
CA ALA A 48 -10.05 13.38 12.91
C ALA A 48 -9.59 12.15 12.10
N ALA A 49 -10.40 11.67 11.14
CA ALA A 49 -10.01 10.59 10.23
C ALA A 49 -9.01 11.08 9.16
N VAL A 50 -9.22 12.28 8.62
CA VAL A 50 -8.29 12.94 7.69
C VAL A 50 -6.98 13.28 8.39
N LEU A 51 -7.01 13.84 9.60
CA LEU A 51 -5.83 14.12 10.41
C LEU A 51 -5.11 12.84 10.83
N ARG A 52 -5.84 11.75 11.13
CA ARG A 52 -5.24 10.42 11.37
C ARG A 52 -4.64 9.82 10.09
N ALA A 53 -5.27 9.98 8.94
CA ALA A 53 -4.75 9.52 7.66
C ALA A 53 -3.52 10.34 7.24
N LEU A 54 -3.53 11.66 7.44
CA LEU A 54 -2.37 12.53 7.24
C LEU A 54 -1.27 12.25 8.26
N GLY A 55 -1.62 12.00 9.52
CA GLY A 55 -0.68 11.58 10.56
C GLY A 55 -0.14 10.17 10.35
N ALA A 56 -0.94 9.25 9.79
CA ALA A 56 -0.48 7.92 9.41
C ALA A 56 0.42 7.95 8.16
N SER A 57 0.15 8.83 7.20
CA SER A 57 1.04 9.13 6.07
C SER A 57 2.37 9.71 6.56
N GLY A 58 2.31 10.70 7.46
CA GLY A 58 3.52 11.27 8.09
C GLY A 58 4.28 10.29 9.00
N GLN A 59 3.61 9.30 9.61
CA GLN A 59 4.27 8.22 10.35
C GLN A 59 4.90 7.17 9.43
N GLN A 60 4.34 6.96 8.25
CA GLN A 60 4.89 6.05 7.23
C GLN A 60 6.16 6.67 6.60
N ASP A 61 6.12 7.97 6.31
CA ASP A 61 7.30 8.75 5.88
C ASP A 61 8.36 8.87 6.99
N ALA A 62 7.96 8.90 8.27
CA ALA A 62 8.90 8.88 9.40
C ALA A 62 9.60 7.52 9.57
N ARG A 63 9.05 6.43 9.04
CA ARG A 63 9.69 5.10 9.00
C ARG A 63 10.65 4.97 7.82
N GLU A 64 10.41 5.66 6.72
CA GLU A 64 11.29 5.71 5.57
C GLU A 64 12.37 6.78 5.76
N GLU A 65 13.59 6.32 5.83
CA GLU A 65 14.74 7.13 6.24
C GLU A 65 15.12 8.17 5.17
N LEU A 66 14.95 7.83 3.90
CA LEU A 66 15.36 8.67 2.75
C LEU A 66 14.20 9.06 1.81
N GLY A 67 12.95 8.75 2.18
CA GLY A 67 11.75 9.17 1.45
C GLY A 67 11.62 8.56 0.06
N LEU A 68 11.91 7.27 -0.08
CA LEU A 68 11.83 6.52 -1.34
C LEU A 68 10.48 5.79 -1.54
N GLY A 69 9.56 5.91 -0.56
CA GLY A 69 8.32 5.16 -0.51
C GLY A 69 7.46 5.29 -1.74
N SER A 70 7.24 6.51 -2.21
CA SER A 70 6.43 6.75 -3.41
C SER A 70 7.03 6.09 -4.67
N LEU A 71 8.37 6.09 -4.81
CA LEU A 71 9.04 5.39 -5.91
C LEU A 71 8.89 3.87 -5.78
N ARG A 72 9.16 3.33 -4.58
CA ARG A 72 8.95 1.91 -4.30
C ARG A 72 7.52 1.48 -4.59
N ASP A 73 6.54 2.24 -4.10
CA ASP A 73 5.13 1.90 -4.22
C ASP A 73 4.63 2.02 -5.67
N SER A 74 5.22 2.92 -6.48
CA SER A 74 4.94 3.01 -7.92
C SER A 74 5.34 1.74 -8.66
N PHE A 75 6.53 1.21 -8.41
CA PHE A 75 6.95 -0.08 -8.96
C PHE A 75 6.09 -1.22 -8.42
N ALA A 76 5.85 -1.24 -7.10
CA ALA A 76 5.09 -2.30 -6.46
C ALA A 76 3.64 -2.38 -6.96
N ASP A 77 2.96 -1.24 -7.12
CA ASP A 77 1.60 -1.20 -7.67
C ASP A 77 1.57 -1.58 -9.15
N THR A 78 2.63 -1.26 -9.90
CA THR A 78 2.74 -1.64 -11.31
C THR A 78 2.92 -3.15 -11.46
N PHE A 79 3.79 -3.76 -10.66
CA PHE A 79 4.10 -5.19 -10.73
C PHE A 79 3.03 -6.08 -10.07
N PHE A 80 2.46 -5.63 -8.96
CA PHE A 80 1.55 -6.39 -8.12
C PHE A 80 0.34 -5.55 -7.70
N PRO A 81 -0.51 -5.13 -8.67
CA PRO A 81 -1.66 -4.28 -8.38
C PRO A 81 -2.63 -4.98 -7.41
N GLY A 82 -3.03 -4.27 -6.36
CA GLY A 82 -3.95 -4.78 -5.33
C GLY A 82 -3.29 -5.53 -4.18
N LEU A 83 -1.98 -5.79 -4.25
CA LEU A 83 -1.24 -6.39 -3.14
C LEU A 83 -0.68 -5.30 -2.20
N SER A 84 -0.41 -5.67 -0.95
CA SER A 84 0.30 -4.84 0.02
C SER A 84 1.19 -5.67 0.93
N THR A 85 2.20 -5.05 1.56
CA THR A 85 3.15 -5.74 2.45
C THR A 85 2.54 -6.28 3.74
N ILE A 86 1.34 -5.80 4.11
CA ILE A 86 0.63 -6.22 5.33
C ILE A 86 -0.39 -7.33 5.09
N GLN A 87 -0.67 -7.67 3.84
CA GLN A 87 -1.47 -8.83 3.49
C GLN A 87 -0.65 -10.11 3.72
N THR A 88 -1.32 -11.20 4.12
CA THR A 88 -0.65 -12.44 4.51
C THR A 88 -0.99 -13.61 3.61
N ARG A 89 -2.28 -13.95 3.44
CA ARG A 89 -2.76 -15.12 2.71
C ARG A 89 -3.84 -14.73 1.69
N ALA A 90 -3.83 -15.39 0.55
CA ALA A 90 -4.73 -15.06 -0.56
C ALA A 90 -6.21 -15.29 -0.23
N ARG A 91 -6.54 -16.28 0.60
CA ARG A 91 -7.93 -16.61 0.96
C ARG A 91 -8.65 -15.52 1.76
N TYR A 92 -7.90 -14.60 2.39
CA TYR A 92 -8.51 -13.46 3.09
C TYR A 92 -9.34 -12.56 2.18
N PHE A 93 -9.09 -12.52 0.88
CA PHE A 93 -9.96 -11.79 -0.04
C PHE A 93 -11.42 -12.28 0.05
N PHE A 94 -11.63 -13.58 0.20
CA PHE A 94 -12.97 -14.15 0.39
C PHE A 94 -13.46 -14.04 1.83
N PHE A 95 -12.61 -14.29 2.80
CA PHE A 95 -12.98 -14.17 4.21
C PHE A 95 -13.52 -12.78 4.53
N VAL A 96 -12.88 -11.70 4.05
CA VAL A 96 -13.36 -10.34 4.25
C VAL A 96 -14.71 -10.12 3.57
N GLN A 97 -14.90 -10.59 2.34
CA GLN A 97 -16.19 -10.49 1.65
C GLN A 97 -17.30 -11.22 2.42
N TRP A 98 -17.04 -12.42 2.94
CA TRP A 98 -18.01 -13.18 3.71
C TRP A 98 -18.32 -12.55 5.07
N CYS A 99 -17.34 -11.98 5.77
CA CYS A 99 -17.57 -11.20 6.98
C CYS A 99 -18.46 -9.98 6.70
N CYS A 100 -18.22 -9.27 5.59
CA CYS A 100 -19.06 -8.16 5.15
C CYS A 100 -20.48 -8.63 4.81
N GLU A 101 -20.65 -9.76 4.14
CA GLU A 101 -21.98 -10.32 3.84
C GLU A 101 -22.77 -10.65 5.11
N LEU A 102 -22.13 -11.29 6.10
CA LEU A 102 -22.76 -11.55 7.40
C LEU A 102 -23.13 -10.24 8.13
N ALA A 103 -22.24 -9.26 8.12
CA ALA A 103 -22.47 -7.96 8.75
C ALA A 103 -23.58 -7.18 8.06
N ALA A 104 -23.67 -7.26 6.74
CA ALA A 104 -24.68 -6.59 5.95
C ALA A 104 -26.13 -7.00 6.30
N ARG A 105 -26.36 -8.06 7.03
CA ARG A 105 -27.68 -8.47 7.51
C ARG A 105 -28.24 -7.55 8.62
N ARG A 106 -27.42 -6.64 9.17
CA ARG A 106 -27.84 -5.63 10.14
C ARG A 106 -28.57 -4.46 9.48
N SER A 107 -29.49 -3.83 10.20
CA SER A 107 -30.34 -2.78 9.67
C SER A 107 -29.77 -1.35 9.77
N ALA A 108 -28.91 -1.08 10.77
CA ALA A 108 -28.29 0.21 11.01
C ALA A 108 -26.80 0.20 10.67
N GLU A 109 -26.26 1.37 10.25
CA GLU A 109 -24.85 1.54 9.89
C GLU A 109 -23.91 1.08 11.00
N ASP A 110 -24.10 1.61 12.22
CA ASP A 110 -23.29 1.23 13.39
C ASP A 110 -23.43 -0.27 13.73
N GLY A 111 -24.62 -0.83 13.50
CA GLY A 111 -24.84 -2.27 13.65
C GLY A 111 -24.08 -3.10 12.63
N ILE A 112 -23.92 -2.60 11.38
CA ILE A 112 -23.13 -3.26 10.32
C ILE A 112 -21.66 -3.28 10.67
N LEU A 113 -21.08 -2.13 11.05
CA LEU A 113 -19.65 -2.03 11.37
C LEU A 113 -19.29 -2.83 12.64
N THR A 114 -20.13 -2.78 13.66
CA THR A 114 -19.95 -3.56 14.88
C THR A 114 -20.05 -5.07 14.58
N ALA A 115 -20.99 -5.47 13.71
CA ALA A 115 -21.11 -6.86 13.29
C ALA A 115 -19.91 -7.31 12.46
N LEU A 116 -19.41 -6.46 11.54
CA LEU A 116 -18.21 -6.75 10.76
C LEU A 116 -17.03 -7.03 11.69
N HIS A 117 -16.75 -6.11 12.61
CA HIS A 117 -15.67 -6.29 13.60
C HIS A 117 -15.82 -7.59 14.39
N ARG A 118 -17.03 -7.93 14.86
CA ARG A 118 -17.28 -9.17 15.59
C ARG A 118 -17.00 -10.40 14.73
N HIS A 119 -17.48 -10.45 13.48
CA HIS A 119 -17.24 -11.58 12.58
C HIS A 119 -15.77 -11.75 12.23
N GLU A 120 -15.01 -10.65 12.12
CA GLU A 120 -13.57 -10.71 11.91
C GLU A 120 -12.82 -11.25 13.16
N VAL A 121 -13.25 -10.88 14.37
CA VAL A 121 -12.72 -11.46 15.63
C VAL A 121 -13.04 -12.93 15.73
N GLU A 122 -14.28 -13.33 15.40
CA GLU A 122 -14.70 -14.75 15.35
C GLU A 122 -13.83 -15.53 14.32
N LEU A 123 -13.56 -14.97 13.15
CA LEU A 123 -12.68 -15.56 12.13
C LEU A 123 -11.25 -15.74 12.63
N ILE A 124 -10.66 -14.71 13.26
CA ILE A 124 -9.31 -14.78 13.84
C ILE A 124 -9.24 -15.88 14.90
N SER A 125 -10.24 -15.94 15.76
CA SER A 125 -10.35 -16.96 16.80
C SER A 125 -10.45 -18.37 16.21
N ALA A 126 -11.33 -18.57 15.22
CA ALA A 126 -11.48 -19.86 14.54
C ALA A 126 -10.20 -20.34 13.86
N LEU A 127 -9.52 -19.46 13.11
CA LEU A 127 -8.23 -19.77 12.46
C LEU A 127 -7.14 -20.10 13.48
N SER A 128 -7.10 -19.39 14.61
CA SER A 128 -6.12 -19.61 15.68
C SER A 128 -6.34 -20.95 16.38
N HIS A 129 -7.57 -21.30 16.69
CA HIS A 129 -7.94 -22.58 17.34
C HIS A 129 -7.62 -23.79 16.45
N LEU A 130 -7.72 -23.65 15.13
CA LEU A 130 -7.39 -24.70 14.17
C LEU A 130 -5.89 -24.81 13.85
N GLY A 131 -5.03 -24.13 14.60
CA GLY A 131 -3.58 -24.22 14.47
C GLY A 131 -3.01 -23.46 13.27
N GLN A 132 -3.77 -22.55 12.65
CA GLN A 132 -3.33 -21.75 11.51
C GLN A 132 -2.43 -20.57 11.95
N GLY A 133 -1.47 -20.81 12.87
CA GLY A 133 -0.67 -19.74 13.48
C GLY A 133 0.00 -18.80 12.49
N LYS A 134 0.67 -19.34 11.48
CA LYS A 134 1.40 -18.54 10.48
C LYS A 134 0.47 -17.97 9.42
N GLY A 135 0.35 -16.64 9.39
CA GLY A 135 -0.47 -15.92 8.43
C GLY A 135 -1.82 -15.44 8.98
N VAL A 136 -2.19 -15.82 10.21
CA VAL A 136 -3.37 -15.27 10.88
C VAL A 136 -3.10 -13.82 11.27
N ILE A 137 -3.92 -12.91 10.77
CA ILE A 137 -3.85 -11.49 11.11
C ILE A 137 -4.34 -11.32 12.55
N GLY A 138 -3.51 -10.69 13.39
CA GLY A 138 -3.90 -10.35 14.77
C GLY A 138 -3.87 -11.49 15.75
N ILE A 139 -3.19 -12.60 15.48
CA ILE A 139 -3.12 -13.78 16.34
C ILE A 139 -2.71 -13.43 17.80
N ASP A 140 -1.79 -12.48 17.96
CA ASP A 140 -1.30 -12.05 19.29
C ASP A 140 -2.16 -10.94 19.92
N SER A 141 -2.96 -10.23 19.14
CA SER A 141 -3.65 -8.99 19.56
C SER A 141 -5.17 -9.14 19.60
N GLN A 142 -5.72 -10.11 18.90
CA GLN A 142 -7.15 -10.40 18.77
C GLN A 142 -8.05 -9.14 18.70
N ASP A 143 -8.85 -8.88 19.74
CA ASP A 143 -9.76 -7.73 19.89
C ASP A 143 -9.06 -6.37 20.01
N ARG A 144 -7.76 -6.34 20.37
CA ARG A 144 -6.92 -5.12 20.44
C ARG A 144 -6.22 -4.80 19.14
N LEU A 145 -6.52 -5.53 18.07
CA LEU A 145 -5.90 -5.35 16.78
C LEU A 145 -6.20 -3.95 16.23
N ARG A 146 -5.16 -3.20 15.87
CA ARG A 146 -5.30 -1.83 15.33
C ARG A 146 -5.79 -1.80 13.88
N ARG A 147 -5.63 -2.89 13.14
CA ARG A 147 -6.05 -3.02 11.73
C ARG A 147 -6.67 -4.38 11.52
N MET A 148 -7.96 -4.40 11.30
CA MET A 148 -8.72 -5.61 11.01
C MET A 148 -8.40 -6.16 9.60
N PRO A 149 -8.68 -7.43 9.31
CA PRO A 149 -8.54 -7.99 7.97
C PRO A 149 -9.20 -7.14 6.87
N SER A 150 -10.39 -6.58 7.13
CA SER A 150 -11.05 -5.67 6.21
C SER A 150 -10.22 -4.42 5.91
N ASP A 151 -9.59 -3.78 6.90
CA ASP A 151 -8.73 -2.62 6.67
C ASP A 151 -7.52 -2.96 5.80
N ILE A 152 -6.99 -4.18 5.92
CA ILE A 152 -5.79 -4.63 5.21
C ILE A 152 -6.12 -4.99 3.75
N TYR A 153 -7.27 -5.62 3.51
CA TYR A 153 -7.63 -6.13 2.18
C TYR A 153 -8.56 -5.20 1.39
N TRP A 154 -9.11 -4.14 2.00
CA TRP A 154 -10.13 -3.26 1.44
C TRP A 154 -9.75 -2.63 0.10
N SER A 155 -8.55 -2.05 0.04
CA SER A 155 -8.03 -1.45 -1.19
C SER A 155 -7.71 -2.50 -2.26
N GLY A 156 -7.20 -3.67 -1.84
CA GLY A 156 -6.95 -4.80 -2.72
C GLY A 156 -8.24 -5.33 -3.36
N LEU A 157 -9.30 -5.51 -2.59
CA LEU A 157 -10.62 -5.92 -3.08
C LEU A 157 -11.14 -4.99 -4.19
N MET A 158 -10.97 -3.67 -4.02
CA MET A 158 -11.34 -2.70 -5.05
C MET A 158 -10.46 -2.84 -6.30
N ARG A 159 -9.15 -2.92 -6.11
CA ARG A 159 -8.18 -2.99 -7.21
C ARG A 159 -8.34 -4.27 -8.04
N LEU A 160 -8.71 -5.38 -7.40
CA LEU A 160 -8.99 -6.65 -8.06
C LEU A 160 -10.41 -6.72 -8.66
N GLY A 161 -11.22 -5.66 -8.55
CA GLY A 161 -12.60 -5.66 -9.02
C GLY A 161 -13.52 -6.64 -8.27
N MET A 162 -13.10 -7.07 -7.07
CA MET A 162 -13.90 -7.92 -6.19
C MET A 162 -14.86 -7.12 -5.31
N ARG A 163 -14.65 -5.80 -5.20
CA ARG A 163 -15.51 -4.83 -4.55
C ARG A 163 -15.79 -3.70 -5.54
N GLN A 164 -17.07 -3.35 -5.69
CA GLN A 164 -17.53 -2.27 -6.57
C GLN A 164 -17.84 -1.00 -5.78
N ALA A 165 -18.29 -1.13 -4.53
CA ALA A 165 -18.59 0.01 -3.67
C ALA A 165 -17.33 0.84 -3.40
N GLU A 166 -17.38 2.12 -3.75
CA GLU A 166 -16.28 3.06 -3.50
C GLU A 166 -16.18 3.46 -2.01
N GLY A 167 -15.06 4.06 -1.64
CA GLY A 167 -14.82 4.60 -0.30
C GLY A 167 -14.39 3.58 0.76
N SER A 168 -14.54 3.97 2.02
CA SER A 168 -14.15 3.21 3.19
C SER A 168 -15.21 2.17 3.60
N PRO A 169 -14.93 1.25 4.55
CA PRO A 169 -15.95 0.39 5.14
C PRO A 169 -17.16 1.15 5.68
N VAL A 170 -16.97 2.36 6.20
CA VAL A 170 -18.08 3.24 6.66
C VAL A 170 -18.98 3.64 5.50
N HIS A 171 -18.41 4.07 4.37
CA HIS A 171 -19.19 4.41 3.18
C HIS A 171 -19.93 3.21 2.61
N TRP A 172 -19.30 2.06 2.62
CA TRP A 172 -19.94 0.80 2.25
C TRP A 172 -21.14 0.48 3.14
N ALA A 173 -21.01 0.58 4.47
CA ALA A 173 -22.09 0.34 5.40
C ALA A 173 -23.28 1.30 5.19
N ARG A 174 -23.00 2.59 4.93
CA ARG A 174 -24.03 3.59 4.56
C ARG A 174 -24.74 3.21 3.27
N GLY A 175 -23.98 2.79 2.27
CA GLY A 175 -24.55 2.33 0.99
C GLY A 175 -25.50 1.14 1.17
N VAL A 176 -25.15 0.17 1.99
CA VAL A 176 -26.00 -1.00 2.32
C VAL A 176 -27.30 -0.55 3.01
N VAL A 177 -27.21 0.37 3.98
CA VAL A 177 -28.41 0.90 4.66
C VAL A 177 -29.31 1.66 3.68
N ALA A 178 -28.74 2.55 2.87
CA ALA A 178 -29.50 3.33 1.89
C ALA A 178 -30.20 2.45 0.85
N ALA A 179 -29.53 1.42 0.34
CA ALA A 179 -30.11 0.49 -0.61
C ALA A 179 -31.31 -0.27 -0.04
N ARG A 180 -31.23 -0.71 1.21
CA ARG A 180 -32.32 -1.38 1.91
C ARG A 180 -33.51 -0.46 2.17
N GLU A 181 -33.26 0.80 2.48
CA GLU A 181 -34.31 1.78 2.66
C GLU A 181 -35.08 2.00 1.35
N THR A 182 -34.35 2.12 0.23
CA THR A 182 -34.94 2.25 -1.11
C THR A 182 -35.81 1.02 -1.46
N GLU A 183 -35.35 -0.17 -1.14
CA GLU A 183 -36.09 -1.41 -1.38
C GLU A 183 -37.38 -1.50 -0.55
N ARG A 184 -37.34 -1.09 0.72
CA ARG A 184 -38.54 -1.00 1.57
C ARG A 184 -39.58 -0.04 1.04
N GLN A 185 -39.14 1.06 0.42
CA GLN A 185 -40.02 2.09 -0.13
C GLN A 185 -40.59 1.72 -1.51
N SER A 186 -39.99 0.77 -2.22
CA SER A 186 -40.41 0.32 -3.54
C SER A 186 -40.40 -1.21 -3.67
N PRO A 187 -41.25 -1.94 -2.92
CA PRO A 187 -41.29 -3.38 -3.00
C PRO A 187 -41.87 -3.84 -4.33
N GLY A 188 -41.12 -4.51 -5.17
CA GLY A 188 -41.65 -5.15 -6.37
C GLY A 188 -40.86 -5.03 -7.67
N ARG A 189 -39.67 -4.47 -7.66
CA ARG A 189 -38.75 -4.54 -8.80
C ARG A 189 -37.49 -5.30 -8.41
N GLU A 190 -37.42 -6.59 -8.82
CA GLU A 190 -36.19 -7.41 -8.80
C GLU A 190 -35.52 -7.57 -7.42
N GLY A 191 -36.31 -7.90 -6.35
CA GLY A 191 -35.87 -7.84 -4.96
C GLY A 191 -34.68 -8.72 -4.59
N GLU A 192 -34.55 -9.95 -5.08
CA GLU A 192 -33.43 -10.81 -4.68
C GLU A 192 -32.12 -10.46 -5.39
N ALA A 193 -32.15 -10.13 -6.68
CA ALA A 193 -30.97 -9.70 -7.41
C ALA A 193 -30.47 -8.33 -6.98
N ALA A 194 -31.38 -7.43 -6.53
CA ALA A 194 -31.02 -6.11 -5.99
C ALA A 194 -30.30 -6.21 -4.64
N ILE A 195 -30.71 -7.14 -3.75
CA ILE A 195 -30.06 -7.33 -2.44
C ILE A 195 -28.62 -7.85 -2.59
N GLU A 196 -28.36 -8.78 -3.51
CA GLU A 196 -27.01 -9.25 -3.79
C GLU A 196 -26.12 -8.15 -4.40
N SER A 197 -26.68 -7.29 -5.26
CA SER A 197 -25.96 -6.14 -5.80
C SER A 197 -25.72 -5.05 -4.76
N THR A 198 -26.56 -4.96 -3.70
CA THR A 198 -26.44 -3.93 -2.64
C THR A 198 -25.32 -4.17 -1.64
N PHE A 199 -24.72 -5.36 -1.59
CA PHE A 199 -23.51 -5.56 -0.78
C PHE A 199 -22.25 -4.92 -1.37
N GLY A 200 -22.33 -4.39 -2.60
CA GLY A 200 -21.23 -3.70 -3.27
C GLY A 200 -20.02 -4.59 -3.56
N PHE A 201 -20.21 -5.91 -3.58
CA PHE A 201 -19.24 -6.91 -4.00
C PHE A 201 -19.66 -7.55 -5.32
N ASP A 202 -18.69 -8.14 -6.00
CA ASP A 202 -18.94 -8.84 -7.24
C ASP A 202 -19.86 -10.06 -7.04
N SER A 203 -20.86 -10.21 -7.89
CA SER A 203 -21.79 -11.36 -7.87
C SER A 203 -21.13 -12.70 -8.21
N ASP A 204 -20.00 -12.65 -8.95
CA ASP A 204 -19.23 -13.82 -9.38
C ASP A 204 -18.17 -14.23 -8.31
N ARG A 205 -18.46 -14.02 -7.04
CA ARG A 205 -17.65 -14.49 -5.93
C ARG A 205 -18.00 -15.92 -5.53
N PRO A 206 -17.02 -16.72 -5.05
CA PRO A 206 -17.31 -18.02 -4.46
C PRO A 206 -18.31 -17.90 -3.31
N ARG A 207 -19.25 -18.85 -3.27
CA ARG A 207 -20.27 -18.89 -2.22
C ARG A 207 -19.61 -19.04 -0.85
N MET A 208 -20.11 -18.30 0.12
CA MET A 208 -19.73 -18.46 1.53
C MET A 208 -20.12 -19.86 2.02
N PRO A 209 -19.21 -20.61 2.66
CA PRO A 209 -19.55 -21.90 3.27
C PRO A 209 -20.59 -21.74 4.37
N ASP A 210 -21.48 -22.73 4.48
CA ASP A 210 -22.44 -22.78 5.57
C ASP A 210 -21.70 -22.82 6.92
N ASN A 211 -22.22 -22.10 7.92
CA ASN A 211 -21.64 -21.94 9.26
C ASN A 211 -20.28 -21.18 9.33
N PHE A 212 -19.85 -20.50 8.25
CA PHE A 212 -18.69 -19.61 8.33
C PHE A 212 -18.89 -18.53 9.42
N PRO A 213 -17.86 -18.21 10.26
CA PRO A 213 -16.50 -18.74 10.25
C PRO A 213 -16.30 -20.02 11.12
N ASN A 214 -17.32 -20.54 11.74
CA ASN A 214 -17.25 -21.68 12.68
C ASN A 214 -17.25 -23.02 11.95
N LEU A 215 -16.26 -23.22 11.07
CA LEU A 215 -16.08 -24.45 10.32
C LEU A 215 -15.14 -25.42 11.04
N PRO A 216 -15.42 -26.75 11.00
CA PRO A 216 -14.53 -27.75 11.61
C PRO A 216 -13.11 -27.77 11.04
N ALA A 217 -12.95 -27.31 9.81
CA ALA A 217 -11.68 -27.31 9.07
C ALA A 217 -11.47 -25.98 8.30
N LEU A 218 -11.52 -24.87 9.02
CA LEU A 218 -11.20 -23.57 8.43
C LEU A 218 -9.68 -23.41 8.33
N ASP A 219 -9.17 -23.21 7.12
CA ASP A 219 -7.76 -23.03 6.83
C ASP A 219 -7.54 -21.99 5.71
N PHE A 220 -6.28 -21.81 5.29
CA PHE A 220 -5.92 -20.94 4.18
C PHE A 220 -5.87 -21.64 2.81
N GLY A 221 -6.19 -22.93 2.74
CA GLY A 221 -6.30 -23.70 1.50
C GLY A 221 -7.44 -23.16 0.64
N LEU A 222 -7.15 -22.88 -0.62
CA LEU A 222 -8.14 -22.40 -1.58
C LEU A 222 -8.91 -23.60 -2.17
N THR A 223 -10.21 -23.45 -2.36
CA THR A 223 -10.97 -24.37 -3.22
C THR A 223 -10.65 -24.11 -4.69
N THR A 224 -11.04 -25.01 -5.58
CA THR A 224 -10.83 -24.84 -7.04
C THR A 224 -11.52 -23.58 -7.56
N ASP A 225 -12.72 -23.26 -7.09
CA ASP A 225 -13.47 -22.07 -7.51
C ASP A 225 -12.85 -20.78 -6.96
N GLU A 226 -12.43 -20.78 -5.68
CA GLU A 226 -11.70 -19.68 -5.09
C GLU A 226 -10.40 -19.41 -5.84
N ALA A 227 -9.62 -20.45 -6.14
CA ALA A 227 -8.37 -20.32 -6.90
C ALA A 227 -8.60 -19.83 -8.33
N ARG A 228 -9.65 -20.30 -9.03
CA ARG A 228 -10.02 -19.85 -10.37
C ARG A 228 -10.39 -18.37 -10.37
N THR A 229 -11.23 -17.96 -9.41
CA THR A 229 -11.64 -16.57 -9.26
C THR A 229 -10.46 -15.67 -8.96
N LEU A 230 -9.60 -16.02 -7.99
CA LEU A 230 -8.40 -15.23 -7.66
C LEU A 230 -7.43 -15.12 -8.82
N ARG A 231 -7.16 -16.22 -9.55
CA ARG A 231 -6.29 -16.17 -10.74
C ARG A 231 -6.82 -15.19 -11.77
N ARG A 232 -8.12 -15.23 -12.07
CA ARG A 232 -8.74 -14.29 -13.01
C ARG A 232 -8.63 -12.85 -12.51
N ARG A 233 -8.94 -12.58 -11.25
CA ARG A 233 -8.91 -11.24 -10.67
C ARG A 233 -7.50 -10.67 -10.55
N LEU A 234 -6.54 -11.47 -10.10
CA LEU A 234 -5.13 -11.06 -10.05
C LEU A 234 -4.54 -10.83 -11.45
N ALA A 235 -4.87 -11.69 -12.43
CA ALA A 235 -4.40 -11.50 -13.79
C ALA A 235 -5.00 -10.27 -14.46
N GLY A 236 -6.27 -9.95 -14.19
CA GLY A 236 -6.96 -8.80 -14.76
C GLY A 236 -6.70 -7.48 -14.05
N ALA A 237 -5.98 -7.48 -12.91
CA ALA A 237 -5.72 -6.27 -12.15
C ALA A 237 -4.77 -5.32 -12.88
N CYS A 238 -5.03 -4.01 -12.75
CA CYS A 238 -4.17 -2.98 -13.31
C CYS A 238 -3.90 -1.87 -12.29
N ALA A 239 -2.70 -1.30 -12.35
CA ALA A 239 -2.29 -0.23 -11.45
C ALA A 239 -2.96 1.11 -11.78
N ASP A 240 -3.14 1.41 -13.05
CA ASP A 240 -3.83 2.61 -13.54
C ASP A 240 -5.30 2.32 -13.90
N ARG A 241 -6.08 3.38 -14.09
CA ARG A 241 -7.50 3.27 -14.47
C ARG A 241 -7.70 2.99 -15.95
N ASP A 242 -6.76 3.42 -16.76
CA ASP A 242 -6.86 3.35 -18.23
C ASP A 242 -6.38 2.00 -18.77
N GLY A 243 -5.89 1.11 -17.92
CA GLY A 243 -5.41 -0.22 -18.29
C GLY A 243 -4.05 -0.24 -19.00
N ARG A 244 -3.36 0.90 -19.12
CA ARG A 244 -2.08 1.01 -19.85
C ARG A 244 -0.93 0.25 -19.21
N LEU A 245 -0.98 0.10 -17.88
CA LEU A 245 0.04 -0.62 -17.11
C LEU A 245 -0.27 -2.12 -16.95
N HIS A 246 -1.36 -2.62 -17.55
CA HIS A 246 -1.77 -4.02 -17.41
C HIS A 246 -0.69 -5.00 -17.85
N GLN A 247 0.06 -4.67 -18.90
CA GLN A 247 1.16 -5.50 -19.41
C GLN A 247 2.28 -5.73 -18.38
N HIS A 248 2.42 -4.83 -17.38
CA HIS A 248 3.45 -4.92 -16.34
C HIS A 248 2.96 -5.66 -15.09
N ASN A 249 1.72 -6.16 -15.07
CA ASN A 249 1.22 -7.00 -13.98
C ASN A 249 1.91 -8.37 -14.00
N LEU A 250 2.90 -8.58 -13.13
CA LEU A 250 3.66 -9.82 -13.09
C LEU A 250 2.82 -11.03 -12.68
N MET A 251 1.76 -10.84 -11.89
CA MET A 251 0.88 -11.95 -11.48
C MET A 251 0.24 -12.62 -12.69
N SER A 252 -0.08 -11.88 -13.75
CA SER A 252 -0.68 -12.42 -14.98
C SER A 252 0.18 -13.52 -15.64
N VAL A 253 1.50 -13.35 -15.59
CA VAL A 253 2.48 -14.30 -16.16
C VAL A 253 2.96 -15.29 -15.10
N PHE A 254 3.27 -14.85 -13.89
CA PHE A 254 3.85 -15.70 -12.84
C PHE A 254 2.93 -16.83 -12.40
N MET A 255 1.62 -16.60 -12.37
CA MET A 255 0.62 -17.65 -12.06
C MET A 255 0.55 -18.79 -13.09
N THR A 256 1.19 -18.66 -14.24
CA THR A 256 1.31 -19.78 -15.20
C THR A 256 2.29 -20.84 -14.73
N HIS A 257 3.21 -20.48 -13.83
CA HIS A 257 4.07 -21.42 -13.13
C HIS A 257 3.27 -22.09 -11.99
N ARG A 258 2.81 -23.31 -12.22
CA ARG A 258 1.90 -24.05 -11.32
C ARG A 258 2.59 -24.79 -10.18
N ARG A 259 3.89 -24.60 -9.99
CA ARG A 259 4.67 -25.27 -8.93
C ARG A 259 4.91 -24.30 -7.77
N ALA A 260 5.01 -24.86 -6.55
CA ALA A 260 5.41 -24.09 -5.40
C ALA A 260 6.82 -23.50 -5.57
N LEU A 261 6.96 -22.26 -5.17
CA LEU A 261 8.23 -21.53 -5.25
C LEU A 261 9.06 -21.82 -3.99
N PRO A 262 10.38 -22.00 -4.11
CA PRO A 262 11.28 -22.15 -2.97
C PRO A 262 11.22 -20.96 -2.02
N ARG A 263 11.39 -21.23 -0.72
CA ARG A 263 11.51 -20.15 0.27
C ARG A 263 12.74 -19.29 -0.01
N GLY A 264 12.60 -17.99 0.12
CA GLY A 264 13.70 -17.04 -0.10
C GLY A 264 14.04 -16.79 -1.58
N MET A 265 13.29 -17.36 -2.52
CA MET A 265 13.46 -17.01 -3.93
C MET A 265 13.27 -15.50 -4.12
N SER A 266 14.19 -14.90 -4.85
CA SER A 266 14.09 -13.47 -5.20
C SER A 266 13.09 -13.26 -6.34
N LEU A 267 12.51 -12.06 -6.41
CA LEU A 267 11.63 -11.66 -7.52
C LEU A 267 12.31 -11.87 -8.88
N TRP A 268 13.59 -11.55 -8.94
CA TRP A 268 14.40 -11.58 -10.17
C TRP A 268 14.67 -12.99 -10.69
N ASP A 269 14.58 -14.00 -9.81
CA ASP A 269 14.87 -15.40 -10.09
C ASP A 269 13.62 -16.22 -10.41
N HIS A 270 12.44 -15.56 -10.49
CA HIS A 270 11.21 -16.28 -10.81
C HIS A 270 11.31 -16.92 -12.21
N PRO A 271 10.96 -18.23 -12.37
CA PRO A 271 11.15 -18.97 -13.62
C PRO A 271 10.47 -18.34 -14.85
N MET A 272 9.44 -17.54 -14.63
CA MET A 272 8.68 -16.88 -15.72
C MET A 272 9.21 -15.49 -16.09
N VAL A 273 10.27 -14.99 -15.46
CA VAL A 273 10.88 -13.70 -15.85
C VAL A 273 11.26 -13.66 -17.34
N PRO A 274 11.86 -14.71 -17.91
CA PRO A 274 12.17 -14.72 -19.34
C PRO A 274 10.93 -14.70 -20.28
N ALA A 275 9.75 -15.04 -19.77
CA ALA A 275 8.50 -15.03 -20.52
C ALA A 275 7.77 -13.67 -20.49
N LEU A 276 8.27 -12.70 -19.73
CA LEU A 276 7.73 -11.35 -19.71
C LEU A 276 7.99 -10.63 -21.04
N GLN A 277 7.13 -9.69 -21.40
CA GLN A 277 7.36 -8.79 -22.52
C GLN A 277 8.63 -7.95 -22.29
N SER A 278 9.34 -7.58 -23.36
CA SER A 278 10.63 -6.87 -23.29
C SER A 278 10.56 -5.58 -22.45
N GLU A 279 9.51 -4.80 -22.61
CA GLU A 279 9.30 -3.56 -21.85
C GLU A 279 9.13 -3.84 -20.34
N THR A 280 8.44 -4.93 -19.99
CA THR A 280 8.27 -5.35 -18.60
C THR A 280 9.58 -5.87 -18.02
N GLN A 281 10.37 -6.59 -18.82
CA GLN A 281 11.71 -7.02 -18.41
C GLN A 281 12.64 -5.82 -18.14
N GLN A 282 12.62 -4.82 -19.01
CA GLN A 282 13.39 -3.58 -18.84
C GLN A 282 12.99 -2.83 -17.56
N LEU A 283 11.67 -2.71 -17.33
CA LEU A 283 11.16 -2.07 -16.11
C LEU A 283 11.55 -2.85 -14.86
N LEU A 284 11.51 -4.18 -14.91
CA LEU A 284 11.94 -5.05 -13.81
C LEU A 284 13.44 -4.94 -13.54
N GLN A 285 14.26 -4.81 -14.60
CA GLN A 285 15.70 -4.55 -14.48
C GLN A 285 15.97 -3.18 -13.86
N LEU A 286 15.24 -2.13 -14.25
CA LEU A 286 15.34 -0.81 -13.63
C LEU A 286 14.99 -0.86 -12.13
N ALA A 287 13.91 -1.56 -11.75
CA ALA A 287 13.54 -1.73 -10.36
C ALA A 287 14.62 -2.48 -9.56
N ARG A 288 15.25 -3.50 -10.16
CA ARG A 288 16.37 -4.22 -9.55
C ARG A 288 17.58 -3.31 -9.37
N ALA A 289 17.97 -2.58 -10.40
CA ALA A 289 19.07 -1.63 -10.34
C ALA A 289 18.81 -0.53 -9.29
N PHE A 290 17.59 -0.01 -9.25
CA PHE A 290 17.18 1.00 -8.27
C PHE A 290 17.32 0.49 -6.83
N THR A 291 16.86 -0.73 -6.52
CA THR A 291 17.01 -1.27 -5.16
C THR A 291 18.49 -1.48 -4.79
N GLU A 292 19.33 -1.97 -5.73
CA GLU A 292 20.75 -2.18 -5.46
C GLU A 292 21.50 -0.86 -5.24
N VAL A 293 21.25 0.15 -6.08
CA VAL A 293 21.87 1.48 -5.95
C VAL A 293 21.42 2.16 -4.63
N MET A 294 20.13 2.14 -4.32
CA MET A 294 19.60 2.82 -3.12
C MET A 294 19.89 2.08 -1.82
N TYR A 295 20.18 0.79 -1.86
CA TYR A 295 20.58 0.01 -0.69
C TYR A 295 21.84 0.60 -0.02
N GLY A 296 22.82 1.03 -0.81
CA GLY A 296 24.03 1.69 -0.29
C GLY A 296 23.74 3.02 0.41
N ALA A 297 22.80 3.82 -0.11
CA ALA A 297 22.37 5.05 0.57
C ALA A 297 21.78 4.74 1.96
N GLY A 298 21.00 3.66 2.06
CA GLY A 298 20.45 3.17 3.32
C GLY A 298 21.53 2.72 4.33
N ILE A 299 22.57 2.03 3.86
CA ILE A 299 23.70 1.62 4.71
C ILE A 299 24.50 2.85 5.17
N LEU A 300 24.83 3.78 4.24
CA LEU A 300 25.58 4.98 4.55
C LEU A 300 24.84 5.87 5.56
N TYR A 301 23.52 5.99 5.43
CA TYR A 301 22.70 6.68 6.43
C TYR A 301 22.85 6.04 7.82
N ARG A 302 22.73 4.72 7.92
CA ARG A 302 22.86 3.98 9.19
C ARG A 302 24.24 4.12 9.80
N ARG A 303 25.28 4.01 8.97
CA ARG A 303 26.67 4.28 9.38
C ARG A 303 26.83 5.70 9.95
N THR A 304 26.25 6.69 9.29
CA THR A 304 26.32 8.09 9.73
C THR A 304 25.62 8.29 11.07
N VAL A 305 24.41 7.74 11.25
CA VAL A 305 23.70 7.80 12.54
C VAL A 305 24.45 7.07 13.64
N ALA A 306 25.01 5.87 13.34
CA ALA A 306 25.81 5.11 14.31
C ALA A 306 27.05 5.92 14.75
N ARG A 307 27.78 6.53 13.81
CA ARG A 307 28.92 7.39 14.12
C ARG A 307 28.57 8.55 15.04
N LEU A 308 27.47 9.24 14.73
CA LEU A 308 26.98 10.36 15.54
C LEU A 308 26.51 9.92 16.95
N SER A 309 26.17 8.65 17.09
CA SER A 309 25.75 8.08 18.37
C SER A 309 26.94 7.69 19.29
N LEU A 310 28.16 7.51 18.76
CA LEU A 310 29.31 7.05 19.54
C LEU A 310 29.62 7.95 20.76
N PRO A 311 29.67 9.29 20.64
CA PRO A 311 29.88 10.17 21.78
C PRO A 311 28.73 10.13 22.81
N GLU A 312 27.57 9.61 22.42
CA GLU A 312 26.34 9.51 23.19
C GLU A 312 26.16 8.11 23.80
N GLY A 313 27.21 7.25 23.82
CA GLY A 313 27.16 5.89 24.33
C GLY A 313 26.67 4.84 23.30
N GLY A 314 26.76 5.16 22.00
CA GLY A 314 26.46 4.23 20.91
C GLY A 314 27.44 3.07 20.82
N GLN A 315 27.05 1.98 20.16
CA GLN A 315 27.82 0.76 20.02
C GLN A 315 28.81 0.86 18.85
N LEU A 316 30.11 0.70 19.13
CA LEU A 316 31.18 0.74 18.12
C LEU A 316 31.01 -0.40 17.10
N ASP A 317 30.73 -1.62 17.55
CA ASP A 317 30.53 -2.79 16.67
C ASP A 317 29.45 -2.55 15.62
N ARG A 318 28.40 -1.80 15.98
CA ARG A 318 27.33 -1.42 15.06
C ARG A 318 27.83 -0.49 13.96
N TYR A 319 28.62 0.51 14.33
CA TYR A 319 29.24 1.42 13.37
C TYR A 319 30.18 0.67 12.41
N GLU A 320 31.03 -0.21 12.96
CA GLU A 320 31.98 -1.03 12.18
C GLU A 320 31.24 -2.00 11.26
N GLY A 321 30.17 -2.63 11.72
CA GLY A 321 29.32 -3.48 10.89
C GLY A 321 28.72 -2.73 9.69
N TYR A 322 28.21 -1.52 9.89
CA TYR A 322 27.71 -0.71 8.76
C TYR A 322 28.86 -0.23 7.86
N ALA A 323 30.04 0.07 8.39
CA ALA A 323 31.19 0.47 7.59
C ALA A 323 31.67 -0.68 6.69
N ALA A 324 31.78 -1.89 7.23
CA ALA A 324 32.12 -3.10 6.48
C ALA A 324 31.06 -3.40 5.41
N GLY A 325 29.77 -3.43 5.81
CA GLY A 325 28.67 -3.70 4.87
C GLY A 325 28.57 -2.66 3.74
N LEU A 326 28.93 -1.40 3.99
CA LEU A 326 28.98 -0.37 2.96
C LEU A 326 30.13 -0.61 1.96
N GLN A 327 31.31 -1.05 2.46
CA GLN A 327 32.43 -1.37 1.61
C GLN A 327 32.14 -2.61 0.75
N ASP A 328 31.56 -3.65 1.35
CA ASP A 328 31.16 -4.86 0.63
C ASP A 328 30.16 -4.56 -0.47
N TRP A 329 29.16 -3.73 -0.17
CA TRP A 329 28.20 -3.27 -1.16
C TRP A 329 28.88 -2.46 -2.29
N ALA A 330 29.77 -1.51 -1.95
CA ALA A 330 30.45 -0.70 -2.96
C ALA A 330 31.32 -1.54 -3.90
N ASN A 331 31.97 -2.57 -3.37
CA ASN A 331 32.75 -3.52 -4.15
C ASN A 331 31.87 -4.39 -5.08
N ALA A 332 30.65 -4.72 -4.64
CA ALA A 332 29.72 -5.57 -5.39
C ALA A 332 28.82 -4.81 -6.36
N LEU A 333 28.72 -3.47 -6.23
CA LEU A 333 27.83 -2.64 -7.05
C LEU A 333 28.27 -2.67 -8.51
N ARG A 334 27.37 -3.07 -9.39
CA ARG A 334 27.65 -3.14 -10.83
C ARG A 334 27.52 -1.78 -11.47
N PRO A 335 28.51 -1.29 -12.26
CA PRO A 335 28.41 -0.02 -12.98
C PRO A 335 27.17 0.06 -13.90
N ALA A 336 26.76 -1.09 -14.48
CA ALA A 336 25.57 -1.15 -15.32
C ALA A 336 24.28 -0.79 -14.57
N ASP A 337 24.15 -1.15 -13.28
CA ASP A 337 22.99 -0.78 -12.47
C ASP A 337 22.95 0.74 -12.21
N VAL A 338 24.13 1.34 -12.00
CA VAL A 338 24.26 2.79 -11.81
C VAL A 338 23.83 3.55 -13.07
N HIS A 339 24.32 3.11 -14.24
CA HIS A 339 23.95 3.71 -15.53
C HIS A 339 22.45 3.56 -15.80
N LEU A 340 21.89 2.37 -15.57
CA LEU A 340 20.47 2.12 -15.79
C LEU A 340 19.58 3.04 -14.95
N VAL A 341 19.95 3.28 -13.69
CA VAL A 341 19.21 4.23 -12.82
C VAL A 341 19.36 5.66 -13.34
N LEU A 342 20.56 6.09 -13.72
CA LEU A 342 20.79 7.46 -14.21
C LEU A 342 20.01 7.76 -15.50
N ASP A 343 19.96 6.79 -16.40
CA ASP A 343 19.35 6.95 -17.72
C ASP A 343 17.83 6.86 -17.68
N HIS A 344 17.26 6.04 -16.76
CA HIS A 344 15.85 5.65 -16.83
C HIS A 344 15.01 5.97 -15.58
N ILE A 345 15.58 6.56 -14.49
CA ILE A 345 14.79 6.81 -13.27
C ILE A 345 13.58 7.74 -13.49
N ASP A 346 13.60 8.58 -14.52
CA ASP A 346 12.46 9.43 -14.86
C ASP A 346 11.23 8.63 -15.32
N GLU A 347 11.40 7.37 -15.77
CA GLU A 347 10.31 6.45 -16.05
C GLU A 347 9.57 6.09 -14.77
N ALA A 348 10.28 5.88 -13.65
CA ALA A 348 9.67 5.69 -12.36
C ALA A 348 8.84 6.91 -11.91
N GLY A 349 9.25 8.12 -12.28
CA GLY A 349 8.46 9.34 -12.10
C GLY A 349 7.14 9.31 -12.88
N ARG A 350 7.17 8.84 -14.14
CA ARG A 350 5.97 8.65 -14.97
C ARG A 350 5.05 7.56 -14.42
N LEU A 351 5.60 6.45 -13.92
CA LEU A 351 4.83 5.41 -13.22
C LEU A 351 4.14 5.98 -11.97
N GLY A 352 4.82 6.84 -11.21
CA GLY A 352 4.25 7.50 -10.04
C GLY A 352 2.98 8.27 -10.41
N PHE A 353 3.00 9.04 -11.48
CA PHE A 353 1.82 9.74 -11.96
C PHE A 353 0.68 8.77 -12.35
N ALA A 354 0.98 7.71 -13.10
CA ALA A 354 -0.01 6.73 -13.53
C ALA A 354 -0.60 5.92 -12.34
N THR A 355 0.22 5.58 -11.35
CA THR A 355 -0.18 4.83 -10.15
C THR A 355 -0.70 5.72 -9.02
N ARG A 356 -0.75 7.06 -9.24
CA ARG A 356 -1.20 8.09 -8.28
C ARG A 356 -0.33 8.23 -7.03
N HIS A 357 0.94 7.90 -7.15
CA HIS A 357 1.95 8.22 -6.14
C HIS A 357 2.58 9.57 -6.48
N THR A 358 2.54 10.50 -5.53
CA THR A 358 3.22 11.78 -5.69
C THR A 358 4.72 11.58 -5.45
N ILE A 359 5.52 11.66 -6.52
CA ILE A 359 6.97 11.62 -6.45
C ILE A 359 7.48 13.06 -6.60
N SER A 360 8.12 13.59 -5.56
CA SER A 360 8.62 14.95 -5.61
C SER A 360 9.85 15.06 -6.50
N PRO A 361 10.07 16.22 -7.18
CA PRO A 361 11.29 16.48 -7.95
C PRO A 361 12.56 16.33 -7.10
N GLU A 362 12.51 16.69 -5.82
CA GLU A 362 13.62 16.56 -4.88
C GLU A 362 13.98 15.09 -4.63
N THR A 363 13.00 14.17 -4.68
CA THR A 363 13.26 12.73 -4.56
C THR A 363 14.01 12.22 -5.78
N LEU A 364 13.58 12.57 -6.99
CA LEU A 364 14.27 12.19 -8.23
C LEU A 364 15.67 12.81 -8.29
N ALA A 365 15.81 14.09 -7.91
CA ALA A 365 17.11 14.76 -7.84
C ALA A 365 18.06 14.09 -6.86
N PHE A 366 17.57 13.68 -5.68
CA PHE A 366 18.35 12.91 -4.70
C PHE A 366 18.82 11.58 -5.28
N VAL A 367 17.93 10.81 -5.92
CA VAL A 367 18.30 9.52 -6.54
C VAL A 367 19.36 9.70 -7.61
N LYS A 368 19.20 10.69 -8.50
CA LYS A 368 20.18 10.98 -9.56
C LYS A 368 21.53 11.41 -8.98
N ALA A 369 21.52 12.31 -7.99
CA ALA A 369 22.76 12.76 -7.34
C ALA A 369 23.48 11.61 -6.63
N TRP A 370 22.75 10.73 -5.93
CA TRP A 370 23.29 9.54 -5.30
C TRP A 370 23.88 8.57 -6.32
N ALA A 371 23.13 8.23 -7.37
CA ALA A 371 23.61 7.34 -8.43
C ALA A 371 24.86 7.91 -9.15
N ALA A 372 24.93 9.25 -9.34
CA ALA A 372 26.12 9.89 -9.91
C ALA A 372 27.36 9.71 -9.01
N LEU A 373 27.20 9.81 -7.68
CA LEU A 373 28.27 9.54 -6.72
C LEU A 373 28.70 8.08 -6.72
N CYS A 374 27.77 7.14 -6.95
CA CYS A 374 28.06 5.71 -7.03
C CYS A 374 29.04 5.34 -8.16
N ARG A 375 29.29 6.24 -9.13
CA ARG A 375 30.36 6.05 -10.15
C ARG A 375 31.77 5.98 -9.55
N ALA A 376 31.96 6.49 -8.33
CA ALA A 376 33.24 6.36 -7.61
C ALA A 376 33.54 4.89 -7.21
N GLY A 377 32.56 3.98 -7.29
CA GLY A 377 32.74 2.57 -6.99
C GLY A 377 33.25 2.31 -5.57
N PRO A 378 34.35 1.54 -5.41
CA PRO A 378 34.91 1.18 -4.09
C PRO A 378 35.34 2.37 -3.22
N ASP A 379 35.57 3.52 -3.79
CA ASP A 379 35.99 4.73 -3.05
C ASP A 379 34.80 5.50 -2.44
N LEU A 380 33.58 5.17 -2.84
CA LEU A 380 32.35 5.82 -2.37
C LEU A 380 32.21 5.83 -0.84
N PRO A 381 32.54 4.76 -0.09
CA PRO A 381 32.46 4.76 1.36
C PRO A 381 33.25 5.88 2.06
N ALA A 382 34.34 6.36 1.46
CA ALA A 382 35.16 7.45 1.97
C ALA A 382 34.67 8.84 1.54
N SER A 383 33.70 8.94 0.64
CA SER A 383 33.22 10.19 0.07
C SER A 383 32.44 11.04 1.10
N GLU A 384 32.99 12.21 1.43
CA GLU A 384 32.30 13.21 2.26
C GLU A 384 31.05 13.75 1.54
N ALA A 385 31.12 13.94 0.22
CA ALA A 385 29.98 14.40 -0.58
C ALA A 385 28.81 13.43 -0.51
N ALA A 386 29.07 12.11 -0.51
CA ALA A 386 28.03 11.08 -0.35
C ALA A 386 27.40 11.13 1.05
N ALA A 387 28.23 11.26 2.11
CA ALA A 387 27.74 11.37 3.48
C ALA A 387 26.91 12.65 3.69
N GLU A 388 27.34 13.76 3.10
CA GLU A 388 26.60 15.02 3.16
C GLU A 388 25.29 14.97 2.39
N LEU A 389 25.26 14.38 1.18
CA LEU A 389 24.05 14.23 0.39
C LEU A 389 22.96 13.45 1.17
N VAL A 390 23.32 12.31 1.75
CA VAL A 390 22.39 11.46 2.53
C VAL A 390 21.94 12.20 3.79
N SER A 391 22.86 12.89 4.48
CA SER A 391 22.55 13.67 5.69
C SER A 391 21.58 14.82 5.39
N ARG A 392 21.84 15.59 4.35
CA ARG A 392 20.94 16.68 3.92
C ARG A 392 19.56 16.17 3.53
N ARG A 393 19.49 15.02 2.86
CA ARG A 393 18.21 14.41 2.49
C ARG A 393 17.39 14.06 3.73
N GLU A 394 17.95 13.37 4.73
CA GLU A 394 17.24 13.02 5.96
C GLU A 394 16.78 14.25 6.72
N VAL A 395 17.65 15.27 6.83
CA VAL A 395 17.32 16.54 7.49
C VAL A 395 16.19 17.27 6.76
N ALA A 396 16.18 17.29 5.43
CA ALA A 396 15.11 17.91 4.65
C ALA A 396 13.76 17.23 4.89
N LEU A 397 13.75 15.90 5.00
CA LEU A 397 12.54 15.11 5.23
C LEU A 397 12.03 15.18 6.68
N LYS A 398 12.95 15.13 7.65
CA LYS A 398 12.61 14.90 9.07
C LYS A 398 12.86 16.10 9.97
N GLY A 399 13.60 17.09 9.51
CA GLY A 399 14.01 18.22 10.33
C GLY A 399 12.85 19.07 10.83
N ARG A 400 11.83 19.31 10.01
CA ARG A 400 10.64 20.08 10.39
C ARG A 400 9.77 19.36 11.42
N ALA A 401 9.73 18.03 11.38
CA ALA A 401 8.96 17.20 12.32
C ALA A 401 9.69 16.95 13.65
N GLY A 402 10.93 17.48 13.84
CA GLY A 402 11.72 17.24 15.04
C GLY A 402 12.12 15.76 15.23
N THR A 403 12.21 14.99 14.16
CA THR A 403 12.52 13.54 14.17
C THR A 403 13.82 13.19 13.49
N SER A 404 14.60 14.17 13.04
CA SER A 404 15.90 13.98 12.39
C SER A 404 16.92 13.38 13.35
N ARG A 405 17.43 12.19 13.01
CA ARG A 405 18.50 11.52 13.76
C ARG A 405 19.87 12.15 13.48
N ILE A 406 20.02 12.80 12.37
CA ILE A 406 21.24 13.55 12.05
C ILE A 406 21.38 14.77 12.97
N ARG A 407 20.28 15.51 13.22
CA ARG A 407 20.32 16.75 14.02
C ARG A 407 20.14 16.53 15.51
N LEU A 408 19.30 15.57 15.94
CA LEU A 408 18.81 15.49 17.30
C LEU A 408 19.30 14.25 18.03
N ALA A 409 20.05 14.43 19.12
CA ALA A 409 20.47 13.38 20.03
C ALA A 409 19.27 12.57 20.60
N SER A 410 18.18 13.28 20.96
CA SER A 410 16.95 12.65 21.44
C SER A 410 16.24 11.75 20.41
N ALA A 411 16.42 12.01 19.11
CA ALA A 411 15.94 11.13 18.07
C ALA A 411 16.88 9.93 17.86
N ARG A 412 18.21 10.15 18.00
CA ARG A 412 19.21 9.07 17.95
C ARG A 412 19.09 8.09 19.12
N SER A 413 18.89 8.56 20.34
CA SER A 413 18.77 7.70 21.53
C SER A 413 17.62 6.69 21.43
N ARG A 414 16.58 7.00 20.67
CA ARG A 414 15.44 6.09 20.39
C ARG A 414 15.69 5.14 19.21
N TRP A 415 16.79 5.33 18.50
CA TRP A 415 17.10 4.48 17.35
C TRP A 415 17.65 3.13 17.79
N ARG A 416 16.97 2.06 17.38
CA ARG A 416 17.36 0.69 17.75
C ARG A 416 18.38 0.08 16.78
N GLY A 417 18.74 0.77 15.72
CA GLY A 417 19.54 0.20 14.64
C GLY A 417 18.68 -0.67 13.71
N GLY A 418 19.28 -1.69 13.17
CA GLY A 418 18.69 -2.64 12.24
C GLY A 418 19.40 -2.60 10.88
N GLU A 419 19.30 -3.69 10.14
CA GLU A 419 19.91 -3.80 8.82
C GLU A 419 19.22 -2.89 7.81
N ALA A 420 19.99 -2.38 6.85
CA ALA A 420 19.42 -1.82 5.65
C ALA A 420 18.65 -2.92 4.89
N GLN A 421 17.52 -2.58 4.34
CA GLN A 421 16.70 -3.53 3.59
C GLN A 421 16.71 -3.15 2.11
N ARG A 422 16.87 -4.15 1.24
CA ARG A 422 16.56 -4.00 -0.18
C ARG A 422 15.06 -3.86 -0.38
N LEU A 423 14.66 -3.10 -1.38
CA LEU A 423 13.25 -2.96 -1.72
C LEU A 423 12.76 -4.26 -2.36
N ASP A 424 11.72 -4.87 -1.81
CA ASP A 424 11.14 -6.13 -2.28
C ASP A 424 9.91 -5.98 -3.18
N TYR A 425 9.41 -4.75 -3.33
CA TYR A 425 8.25 -4.41 -4.17
C TYR A 425 7.02 -5.30 -3.90
N ARG A 426 6.78 -5.66 -2.64
CA ARG A 426 5.69 -6.57 -2.21
C ARG A 426 5.88 -8.02 -2.68
N TRP A 427 7.09 -8.38 -3.10
CA TRP A 427 7.38 -9.74 -3.53
C TRP A 427 7.07 -10.79 -2.46
N GLY A 428 7.34 -10.51 -1.20
CA GLY A 428 7.01 -11.42 -0.11
C GLY A 428 5.53 -11.83 -0.10
N THR A 429 4.62 -10.88 -0.31
CA THR A 429 3.18 -11.15 -0.42
C THR A 429 2.83 -11.87 -1.72
N ALA A 430 3.38 -11.43 -2.85
CA ALA A 430 3.15 -12.06 -4.15
C ALA A 430 3.62 -13.52 -4.15
N HIS A 431 4.82 -13.79 -3.62
CA HIS A 431 5.39 -15.13 -3.46
C HIS A 431 4.46 -16.04 -2.62
N GLN A 432 3.93 -15.53 -1.50
CA GLN A 432 2.97 -16.28 -0.68
C GLN A 432 1.70 -16.61 -1.46
N TYR A 433 1.15 -15.66 -2.23
CA TYR A 433 -0.07 -15.88 -3.03
C TYR A 433 0.15 -16.87 -4.16
N LEU A 434 1.31 -16.81 -4.83
CA LEU A 434 1.68 -17.80 -5.85
C LEU A 434 1.74 -19.21 -5.25
N ASN A 435 2.26 -19.35 -4.04
CA ASN A 435 2.29 -20.64 -3.33
C ASN A 435 0.90 -21.09 -2.87
N ASP A 436 0.05 -20.17 -2.37
CA ASP A 436 -1.34 -20.48 -2.02
C ASP A 436 -2.11 -21.00 -3.27
N LEU A 437 -1.90 -20.36 -4.43
CA LEU A 437 -2.53 -20.76 -5.69
C LEU A 437 -1.93 -22.06 -6.29
N ALA A 438 -0.64 -22.31 -6.11
CA ALA A 438 0.03 -23.52 -6.61
C ALA A 438 -0.42 -24.79 -5.86
N SER A 439 -0.93 -24.66 -4.65
CA SER A 439 -1.46 -25.79 -3.86
C SER A 439 -2.75 -26.38 -4.45
N VAL A 440 -3.41 -25.65 -5.36
CA VAL A 440 -4.68 -26.07 -6.02
C VAL A 440 -4.39 -26.44 -7.48
N ARG A 441 -4.64 -27.69 -7.82
CA ARG A 441 -4.46 -28.27 -9.18
C ARG A 441 -5.56 -27.86 -10.17
#